data_2e8b545460280796c6f15bfc2582a7fe
#
_entry.id   2e8b545460280796c6f15bfc2582a7fe
#
_cell.length_a   1.000
_cell.length_b   1.000
_cell.length_c   1.000
_cell.angle_alpha   90.00
_cell.angle_beta   90.00
_cell.angle_gamma   90.00
#
_symmetry.space_group_name_H-M   'P 1'
#
loop_
_entity.id
_entity.type
_entity.pdbx_description
1 polymer ?
#
loop_
_entity_poly.entity_id
_entity_poly.type
_entity_poly.pdbx_seq_one_letter_code
_entity_poly.pdbx_strand_id
1 'polypeptide(L)'
;VQKEMTVKAGQKCTAIRRIIVPANKLEDVQIALGKRLAKTTLGDPAIEGVRMGSLAGIEQREEVKEKVIELSKSQEIVFGSLTDFDVIGADKEKGAFLSPILFLNDQPFSKTDCHDLEAFGPVCTLMPYENIEEAIELSKMGKGSLVCSIVTSDDQIAKEFVMGAAANHGRILILNSHCAKESTGHGSPLPLLTHGGPGRAGGGEEMGGKRGVMHYLQRTAIQGHPTSITQVTN
;
A
#
# COMPACT_ATOMS: atom_id res chain seq x y z
N VAL A 1 -2.17 7.60 -1.69
CA VAL A 1 -1.70 6.95 -0.46
C VAL A 1 -2.70 7.11 0.67
N GLN A 2 -2.91 8.35 1.19
CA GLN A 2 -3.77 8.59 2.37
C GLN A 2 -5.09 7.80 2.33
N LYS A 3 -5.85 7.89 1.23
CA LYS A 3 -7.12 7.16 1.08
C LYS A 3 -6.95 5.65 1.26
N GLU A 4 -5.95 5.07 0.61
CA GLU A 4 -5.76 3.61 0.61
C GLU A 4 -5.20 3.06 1.94
N MET A 5 -4.53 3.88 2.75
CA MET A 5 -4.09 3.47 4.08
C MET A 5 -5.11 3.74 5.19
N THR A 6 -6.14 4.56 4.94
CA THR A 6 -7.12 4.94 5.97
C THR A 6 -8.53 4.39 5.72
N VAL A 7 -8.89 4.02 4.48
CA VAL A 7 -10.17 3.40 4.19
C VAL A 7 -10.31 2.08 4.95
N LYS A 8 -11.46 1.86 5.60
CA LYS A 8 -11.69 0.73 6.53
C LYS A 8 -10.62 0.64 7.63
N ALA A 9 -10.13 1.79 8.14
CA ALA A 9 -9.03 1.88 9.08
C ALA A 9 -7.77 1.09 8.64
N GLY A 10 -7.48 1.04 7.34
CA GLY A 10 -6.37 0.29 6.77
C GLY A 10 -6.53 -1.23 6.79
N GLN A 11 -7.62 -1.76 7.30
CA GLN A 11 -7.92 -3.19 7.35
C GLN A 11 -8.50 -3.68 6.01
N LYS A 12 -7.65 -3.67 5.00
CA LYS A 12 -7.95 -4.02 3.64
C LYS A 12 -6.75 -4.75 3.03
N CYS A 13 -6.99 -5.88 2.37
CA CYS A 13 -5.94 -6.69 1.76
C CYS A 13 -5.09 -5.92 0.73
N THR A 14 -5.67 -4.89 0.11
CA THR A 14 -5.01 -4.01 -0.87
C THR A 14 -4.62 -2.65 -0.28
N ALA A 15 -4.60 -2.47 1.05
CA ALA A 15 -4.13 -1.22 1.64
C ALA A 15 -2.64 -0.99 1.32
N ILE A 16 -2.26 0.27 1.09
CA ILE A 16 -0.86 0.62 0.87
C ILE A 16 -0.10 0.48 2.20
N ARG A 17 0.93 -0.34 2.20
CA ARG A 17 1.83 -0.59 3.35
C ARG A 17 3.20 0.03 3.16
N ARG A 18 3.69 0.06 1.92
CA ARG A 18 5.02 0.53 1.56
C ARG A 18 4.93 1.61 0.49
N ILE A 19 5.61 2.71 0.71
CA ILE A 19 5.62 3.89 -0.14
C ILE A 19 7.07 4.14 -0.55
N ILE A 20 7.41 3.76 -1.78
CA ILE A 20 8.76 3.78 -2.32
C ILE A 20 8.87 5.03 -3.19
N VAL A 21 9.77 5.95 -2.86
CA VAL A 21 9.88 7.26 -3.52
C VAL A 21 11.32 7.59 -3.90
N PRO A 22 11.55 8.38 -4.97
CA PRO A 22 12.90 8.87 -5.26
C PRO A 22 13.51 9.60 -4.04
N ALA A 23 14.77 9.33 -3.72
CA ALA A 23 15.43 9.91 -2.55
C ALA A 23 15.36 11.45 -2.53
N ASN A 24 15.51 12.10 -3.69
CA ASN A 24 15.39 13.55 -3.82
C ASN A 24 13.97 14.11 -3.64
N LYS A 25 12.95 13.25 -3.44
CA LYS A 25 11.55 13.62 -3.16
C LYS A 25 11.06 13.13 -1.81
N LEU A 26 11.90 12.48 -1.04
CA LEU A 26 11.50 11.84 0.21
C LEU A 26 10.88 12.84 1.19
N GLU A 27 11.56 13.96 1.45
CA GLU A 27 11.10 15.01 2.36
C GLU A 27 9.81 15.67 1.87
N ASP A 28 9.73 16.03 0.58
CA ASP A 28 8.53 16.62 -0.02
C ASP A 28 7.31 15.71 0.16
N VAL A 29 7.49 14.40 -0.09
CA VAL A 29 6.41 13.41 0.04
C VAL A 29 6.04 13.21 1.50
N GLN A 30 7.00 13.13 2.41
CA GLN A 30 6.76 13.01 3.85
C GLN A 30 5.92 14.18 4.36
N ILE A 31 6.31 15.42 4.05
CA ILE A 31 5.60 16.63 4.46
C ILE A 31 4.18 16.66 3.86
N ALA A 32 4.06 16.40 2.56
CA ALA A 32 2.77 16.43 1.88
C ALA A 32 1.81 15.35 2.39
N LEU A 33 2.32 14.15 2.66
CA LEU A 33 1.51 13.04 3.20
C LEU A 33 1.12 13.31 4.65
N GLY A 34 2.04 13.80 5.49
CA GLY A 34 1.76 14.19 6.87
C GLY A 34 0.63 15.25 6.95
N LYS A 35 0.70 16.29 6.12
CA LYS A 35 -0.36 17.32 6.01
C LYS A 35 -1.72 16.73 5.59
N ARG A 36 -1.74 15.69 4.77
CA ARG A 36 -2.97 15.00 4.36
C ARG A 36 -3.50 14.08 5.46
N LEU A 37 -2.64 13.35 6.12
CA LEU A 37 -3.00 12.47 7.22
C LEU A 37 -3.55 13.25 8.42
N ALA A 38 -3.02 14.43 8.72
CA ALA A 38 -3.51 15.34 9.76
C ALA A 38 -4.98 15.78 9.55
N LYS A 39 -5.49 15.68 8.31
CA LYS A 39 -6.90 15.96 8.00
C LYS A 39 -7.81 14.73 8.14
N THR A 40 -7.27 13.59 8.53
CA THR A 40 -8.05 12.36 8.74
C THR A 40 -8.65 12.38 10.14
N THR A 41 -9.90 12.79 10.23
CA THR A 41 -10.67 12.80 11.48
C THR A 41 -11.08 11.38 11.86
N LEU A 42 -10.82 11.01 13.13
CA LEU A 42 -11.19 9.71 13.69
C LEU A 42 -12.47 9.87 14.53
N GLY A 43 -13.34 8.86 14.51
CA GLY A 43 -14.49 8.87 15.37
C GLY A 43 -15.63 7.98 14.92
N ASP A 44 -16.83 8.29 15.41
CA ASP A 44 -18.07 7.63 14.98
C ASP A 44 -18.35 7.95 13.50
N PRO A 45 -18.38 6.95 12.61
CA PRO A 45 -18.60 7.17 11.19
C PRO A 45 -20.02 7.68 10.86
N ALA A 46 -20.96 7.66 11.81
CA ALA A 46 -22.29 8.28 11.66
C ALA A 46 -22.22 9.82 11.76
N ILE A 47 -21.13 10.38 12.27
CA ILE A 47 -20.97 11.84 12.40
C ILE A 47 -20.38 12.42 11.12
N GLU A 48 -21.04 13.45 10.60
CA GLU A 48 -20.56 14.15 9.41
C GLU A 48 -19.14 14.72 9.62
N GLY A 49 -18.26 14.52 8.64
CA GLY A 49 -16.88 14.98 8.69
C GLY A 49 -15.90 13.95 9.28
N VAL A 50 -16.35 12.89 9.93
CA VAL A 50 -15.50 11.76 10.33
C VAL A 50 -15.07 10.99 9.08
N ARG A 51 -13.76 10.73 8.98
CA ARG A 51 -13.14 10.10 7.79
C ARG A 51 -12.65 8.69 8.03
N MET A 52 -12.37 8.33 9.28
CA MET A 52 -11.90 6.99 9.64
C MET A 52 -12.56 6.56 10.95
N GLY A 53 -13.22 5.42 10.94
CA GLY A 53 -13.77 4.76 12.12
C GLY A 53 -12.72 3.93 12.87
N SER A 54 -13.21 3.10 13.80
CA SER A 54 -12.37 2.13 14.52
C SER A 54 -11.91 0.97 13.61
N LEU A 55 -10.92 0.23 14.07
CA LEU A 55 -10.61 -1.11 13.57
C LEU A 55 -11.76 -2.08 13.91
N ALA A 56 -11.74 -3.27 13.36
CA ALA A 56 -12.80 -4.26 13.50
C ALA A 56 -13.02 -4.72 14.96
N GLY A 57 -11.99 -4.67 15.80
CA GLY A 57 -12.08 -5.03 17.20
C GLY A 57 -10.85 -4.66 18.00
N ILE A 58 -10.98 -4.78 19.33
CA ILE A 58 -9.89 -4.46 20.27
C ILE A 58 -8.67 -5.35 20.05
N GLU A 59 -8.89 -6.65 19.81
CA GLU A 59 -7.79 -7.60 19.56
C GLU A 59 -6.96 -7.18 18.35
N GLN A 60 -7.62 -6.79 17.24
CA GLN A 60 -6.92 -6.30 16.05
C GLN A 60 -6.18 -4.99 16.32
N ARG A 61 -6.75 -4.10 17.14
CA ARG A 61 -6.06 -2.87 17.56
C ARG A 61 -4.77 -3.19 18.30
N GLU A 62 -4.82 -4.10 19.27
CA GLU A 62 -3.64 -4.46 20.07
C GLU A 62 -2.60 -5.18 19.20
N GLU A 63 -2.99 -6.08 18.29
CA GLU A 63 -2.09 -6.70 17.32
C GLU A 63 -1.38 -5.64 16.44
N VAL A 64 -2.12 -4.65 15.94
CA VAL A 64 -1.53 -3.56 15.14
C VAL A 64 -0.56 -2.73 15.99
N LYS A 65 -0.90 -2.43 17.25
CA LYS A 65 0.01 -1.71 18.16
C LYS A 65 1.31 -2.49 18.41
N GLU A 66 1.23 -3.80 18.63
CA GLU A 66 2.41 -4.65 18.78
C GLU A 66 3.31 -4.58 17.53
N LYS A 67 2.72 -4.67 16.33
CA LYS A 67 3.47 -4.52 15.09
C LYS A 67 4.08 -3.13 14.91
N VAL A 68 3.38 -2.08 15.31
CA VAL A 68 3.93 -0.70 15.30
C VAL A 68 5.11 -0.58 16.25
N ILE A 69 5.02 -1.14 17.47
CA ILE A 69 6.12 -1.16 18.44
C ILE A 69 7.32 -1.95 17.88
N GLU A 70 7.07 -3.08 17.21
CA GLU A 70 8.12 -3.87 16.61
C GLU A 70 8.83 -3.11 15.48
N LEU A 71 8.07 -2.51 14.55
CA LEU A 71 8.60 -1.67 13.48
C LEU A 71 9.39 -0.45 14.00
N SER A 72 8.98 0.13 15.14
CA SER A 72 9.67 1.27 15.76
C SER A 72 11.08 0.96 16.26
N LYS A 73 11.48 -0.32 16.34
CA LYS A 73 12.85 -0.70 16.71
C LYS A 73 13.86 -0.40 15.61
N SER A 74 13.43 -0.37 14.36
CA SER A 74 14.29 -0.17 13.19
C SER A 74 13.93 1.05 12.35
N GLN A 75 12.75 1.66 12.59
CA GLN A 75 12.20 2.74 11.78
C GLN A 75 11.68 3.87 12.67
N GLU A 76 11.65 5.08 12.13
CA GLU A 76 11.15 6.28 12.81
C GLU A 76 9.67 6.51 12.52
N ILE A 77 8.85 6.81 13.53
CA ILE A 77 7.49 7.33 13.34
C ILE A 77 7.59 8.81 13.00
N VAL A 78 7.26 9.19 11.78
CA VAL A 78 7.29 10.57 11.30
C VAL A 78 5.90 11.23 11.27
N PHE A 79 4.85 10.46 11.48
CA PHE A 79 3.49 10.96 11.69
C PHE A 79 2.64 9.95 12.47
N GLY A 80 1.77 10.51 13.35
CA GLY A 80 0.83 9.75 14.15
C GLY A 80 1.37 9.32 15.50
N SER A 81 0.51 8.75 16.34
CA SER A 81 0.83 8.29 17.69
C SER A 81 -0.06 7.10 18.06
N LEU A 82 0.45 6.20 18.89
CA LEU A 82 -0.35 5.10 19.47
C LEU A 82 -1.29 5.55 20.57
N THR A 83 -1.02 6.71 21.17
CA THR A 83 -1.72 7.19 22.36
C THR A 83 -2.27 8.61 22.24
N ASP A 84 -1.58 9.50 21.52
CA ASP A 84 -1.92 10.90 21.39
C ASP A 84 -2.68 11.16 20.08
N PHE A 85 -4.01 11.05 20.14
CA PHE A 85 -4.95 11.39 19.08
C PHE A 85 -6.36 11.59 19.63
N ASP A 86 -7.17 12.37 18.93
CA ASP A 86 -8.55 12.66 19.29
C ASP A 86 -9.53 11.73 18.57
N VAL A 87 -10.68 11.47 19.22
CA VAL A 87 -11.79 10.67 18.66
C VAL A 87 -13.08 11.47 18.78
N ILE A 88 -13.79 11.65 17.67
CA ILE A 88 -15.01 12.44 17.59
C ILE A 88 -16.23 11.54 17.84
N GLY A 89 -17.05 11.88 18.83
CA GLY A 89 -18.34 11.25 19.07
C GLY A 89 -18.30 9.82 19.57
N ALA A 90 -17.15 9.35 20.02
CA ALA A 90 -16.99 8.01 20.58
C ALA A 90 -15.98 8.00 21.72
N ASP A 91 -16.02 6.95 22.54
CA ASP A 91 -15.09 6.74 23.65
C ASP A 91 -13.82 6.05 23.12
N LYS A 92 -12.71 6.78 23.15
CA LYS A 92 -11.40 6.32 22.67
C LYS A 92 -10.93 5.06 23.40
N GLU A 93 -11.18 4.98 24.71
CA GLU A 93 -10.68 3.88 25.55
C GLU A 93 -11.50 2.59 25.35
N LYS A 94 -12.79 2.73 25.06
CA LYS A 94 -13.69 1.60 24.79
C LYS A 94 -13.71 1.15 23.35
N GLY A 95 -13.35 2.04 22.42
CA GLY A 95 -13.33 1.76 20.98
C GLY A 95 -11.98 1.22 20.49
N ALA A 96 -12.00 0.51 19.38
CA ALA A 96 -10.79 0.03 18.72
C ALA A 96 -10.16 1.11 17.81
N PHE A 97 -10.03 2.33 18.31
CA PHE A 97 -9.47 3.45 17.55
C PHE A 97 -7.94 3.41 17.52
N LEU A 98 -7.37 3.82 16.39
CA LEU A 98 -5.95 3.95 16.17
C LEU A 98 -5.68 5.08 15.16
N SER A 99 -4.77 5.99 15.49
CA SER A 99 -4.31 7.04 14.58
C SER A 99 -3.62 6.44 13.34
N PRO A 100 -3.70 7.07 12.15
CA PRO A 100 -2.80 6.73 11.07
C PRO A 100 -1.35 6.90 11.48
N ILE A 101 -0.51 5.91 11.20
CA ILE A 101 0.92 5.90 11.51
C ILE A 101 1.72 5.87 10.22
N LEU A 102 2.63 6.82 10.05
CA LEU A 102 3.59 6.84 8.97
C LEU A 102 5.00 6.65 9.53
N PHE A 103 5.65 5.60 9.10
CA PHE A 103 7.07 5.36 9.34
C PHE A 103 7.94 5.94 8.24
N LEU A 104 9.17 6.28 8.59
CA LEU A 104 10.29 6.49 7.68
C LEU A 104 11.31 5.37 7.89
N ASN A 105 11.66 4.69 6.83
CA ASN A 105 12.77 3.76 6.76
C ASN A 105 13.81 4.31 5.78
N ASP A 106 14.88 4.87 6.30
CA ASP A 106 15.97 5.49 5.54
C ASP A 106 16.97 4.48 4.93
N GLN A 107 16.92 3.22 5.36
CA GLN A 107 17.81 2.14 4.94
C GLN A 107 17.02 0.86 4.58
N PRO A 108 16.13 0.90 3.58
CA PRO A 108 15.14 -0.14 3.36
C PRO A 108 15.73 -1.50 2.93
N PHE A 109 16.97 -1.54 2.45
CA PHE A 109 17.67 -2.78 2.11
C PHE A 109 18.28 -3.48 3.32
N SER A 110 18.60 -2.76 4.38
CA SER A 110 19.20 -3.33 5.60
C SER A 110 18.20 -3.44 6.75
N LYS A 111 17.27 -2.50 6.87
CA LYS A 111 16.17 -2.50 7.85
C LYS A 111 14.93 -3.12 7.21
N THR A 112 14.87 -4.44 7.16
CA THR A 112 13.92 -5.18 6.31
C THR A 112 12.55 -5.44 6.95
N ASP A 113 12.35 -5.10 8.22
CA ASP A 113 11.12 -5.41 8.98
C ASP A 113 9.84 -4.95 8.26
N CYS A 114 9.84 -3.78 7.61
CA CYS A 114 8.68 -3.27 6.87
C CYS A 114 8.31 -4.09 5.61
N HIS A 115 9.19 -4.99 5.17
CA HIS A 115 8.89 -5.91 4.08
C HIS A 115 8.27 -7.22 4.58
N ASP A 116 8.57 -7.60 5.81
CA ASP A 116 8.16 -8.87 6.41
C ASP A 116 6.95 -8.74 7.35
N LEU A 117 6.90 -7.64 8.15
CA LEU A 117 5.83 -7.40 9.10
C LEU A 117 4.68 -6.63 8.47
N GLU A 118 3.48 -7.16 8.58
CA GLU A 118 2.26 -6.46 8.19
C GLU A 118 1.48 -6.02 9.44
N ALA A 119 1.42 -4.69 9.66
CA ALA A 119 0.48 -4.10 10.59
C ALA A 119 -0.86 -3.89 9.88
N PHE A 120 -1.84 -4.80 10.10
CA PHE A 120 -3.13 -4.77 9.40
C PHE A 120 -4.07 -3.69 9.94
N GLY A 121 -3.63 -2.44 9.77
CA GLY A 121 -4.24 -1.21 10.25
C GLY A 121 -3.83 0.00 9.40
N PRO A 122 -4.08 1.23 9.85
CA PRO A 122 -3.74 2.45 9.10
C PRO A 122 -2.25 2.79 9.23
N VAL A 123 -1.37 1.87 8.81
CA VAL A 123 0.08 1.94 9.00
C VAL A 123 0.79 1.79 7.66
N CYS A 124 1.72 2.70 7.36
CA CYS A 124 2.56 2.67 6.16
C CYS A 124 4.01 3.00 6.49
N THR A 125 4.94 2.52 5.67
CA THR A 125 6.35 2.91 5.71
C THR A 125 6.74 3.64 4.43
N LEU A 126 7.29 4.83 4.56
CA LEU A 126 7.92 5.61 3.50
C LEU A 126 9.40 5.23 3.41
N MET A 127 9.91 5.02 2.19
CA MET A 127 11.29 4.60 1.97
C MET A 127 11.87 5.17 0.68
N PRO A 128 13.15 5.57 0.66
CA PRO A 128 13.81 6.12 -0.52
C PRO A 128 14.32 5.04 -1.48
N TYR A 129 14.53 5.44 -2.74
CA TYR A 129 15.34 4.75 -3.72
C TYR A 129 16.16 5.75 -4.55
N GLU A 130 17.31 5.34 -5.09
CA GLU A 130 18.20 6.19 -5.88
C GLU A 130 17.95 6.04 -7.39
N ASN A 131 17.59 4.84 -7.84
CA ASN A 131 17.37 4.51 -9.26
C ASN A 131 16.22 3.51 -9.42
N ILE A 132 15.80 3.28 -10.66
CA ILE A 132 14.63 2.44 -10.95
C ILE A 132 14.87 0.97 -10.56
N GLU A 133 16.09 0.48 -10.66
CA GLU A 133 16.49 -0.86 -10.28
C GLU A 133 16.25 -1.09 -8.78
N GLU A 134 16.64 -0.13 -7.94
CA GLU A 134 16.37 -0.19 -6.51
C GLU A 134 14.86 -0.15 -6.21
N ALA A 135 14.07 0.68 -6.92
CA ALA A 135 12.63 0.70 -6.75
C ALA A 135 11.99 -0.66 -7.09
N ILE A 136 12.46 -1.31 -8.14
CA ILE A 136 12.05 -2.65 -8.54
C ILE A 136 12.40 -3.66 -7.43
N GLU A 137 13.66 -3.66 -6.96
CA GLU A 137 14.09 -4.60 -5.91
C GLU A 137 13.31 -4.37 -4.60
N LEU A 138 13.13 -3.13 -4.14
CA LEU A 138 12.32 -2.82 -2.95
C LEU A 138 10.88 -3.31 -3.11
N SER A 139 10.29 -3.17 -4.31
CA SER A 139 8.93 -3.65 -4.56
C SER A 139 8.83 -5.17 -4.36
N LYS A 140 9.86 -5.92 -4.77
CA LYS A 140 9.95 -7.39 -4.70
C LYS A 140 10.19 -7.92 -3.29
N MET A 141 10.84 -7.15 -2.41
CA MET A 141 11.16 -7.55 -1.04
C MET A 141 9.94 -7.95 -0.20
N GLY A 142 8.73 -7.51 -0.59
CA GLY A 142 7.49 -7.97 0.02
C GLY A 142 7.11 -9.44 -0.25
N LYS A 143 7.88 -10.16 -1.07
CA LYS A 143 7.70 -11.60 -1.35
C LYS A 143 6.34 -11.96 -1.94
N GLY A 144 5.77 -11.03 -2.68
CA GLY A 144 4.46 -11.12 -3.33
C GLY A 144 3.43 -10.16 -2.77
N SER A 145 2.67 -9.53 -3.65
CA SER A 145 1.57 -8.63 -3.29
C SER A 145 0.38 -8.78 -4.22
N LEU A 146 -0.81 -8.42 -3.73
CA LEU A 146 -2.04 -8.38 -4.53
C LEU A 146 -1.99 -7.26 -5.55
N VAL A 147 -1.46 -6.10 -5.17
CA VAL A 147 -1.44 -4.92 -6.02
C VAL A 147 -0.24 -4.03 -5.72
N CYS A 148 0.30 -3.45 -6.78
CA CYS A 148 1.26 -2.36 -6.74
C CYS A 148 0.73 -1.20 -7.59
N SER A 149 1.13 0.04 -7.28
CA SER A 149 0.90 1.20 -8.15
C SER A 149 2.21 1.91 -8.43
N ILE A 150 2.44 2.26 -9.68
CA ILE A 150 3.51 3.17 -10.07
C ILE A 150 2.90 4.50 -10.54
N VAL A 151 3.49 5.61 -10.10
CA VAL A 151 3.10 6.98 -10.51
C VAL A 151 4.23 7.57 -11.33
N THR A 152 4.06 7.63 -12.63
CA THR A 152 5.03 8.21 -13.56
C THR A 152 4.35 8.71 -14.83
N SER A 153 4.90 9.76 -15.43
CA SER A 153 4.52 10.23 -16.77
C SER A 153 5.45 9.72 -17.87
N ASP A 154 6.48 8.96 -17.49
CA ASP A 154 7.45 8.36 -18.39
C ASP A 154 7.07 6.90 -18.65
N ASP A 155 6.66 6.61 -19.90
CA ASP A 155 6.22 5.28 -20.28
C ASP A 155 7.40 4.28 -20.34
N GLN A 156 8.63 4.75 -20.53
CA GLN A 156 9.81 3.87 -20.50
C GLN A 156 10.10 3.40 -19.08
N ILE A 157 10.02 4.30 -18.09
CA ILE A 157 10.12 3.97 -16.67
C ILE A 157 8.98 3.01 -16.27
N ALA A 158 7.75 3.26 -16.75
CA ALA A 158 6.63 2.37 -16.48
C ALA A 158 6.89 0.96 -17.02
N LYS A 159 7.39 0.86 -18.26
CA LYS A 159 7.74 -0.42 -18.90
C LYS A 159 8.83 -1.16 -18.13
N GLU A 160 9.90 -0.47 -17.77
CA GLU A 160 11.02 -1.05 -17.05
C GLU A 160 10.58 -1.59 -15.69
N PHE A 161 9.81 -0.80 -14.93
CA PHE A 161 9.24 -1.25 -13.66
C PHE A 161 8.34 -2.48 -13.82
N VAL A 162 7.43 -2.47 -14.80
CA VAL A 162 6.53 -3.60 -15.05
C VAL A 162 7.32 -4.85 -15.42
N MET A 163 8.28 -4.76 -16.32
CA MET A 163 9.11 -5.91 -16.72
C MET A 163 9.94 -6.47 -15.56
N GLY A 164 10.44 -5.61 -14.67
CA GLY A 164 11.23 -6.01 -13.52
C GLY A 164 10.43 -6.55 -12.33
N ALA A 165 9.18 -6.07 -12.14
CA ALA A 165 8.40 -6.31 -10.92
C ALA A 165 7.15 -7.18 -11.12
N ALA A 166 6.66 -7.36 -12.35
CA ALA A 166 5.36 -7.99 -12.61
C ALA A 166 5.22 -9.39 -12.00
N ALA A 167 6.30 -10.18 -11.99
CA ALA A 167 6.28 -11.52 -11.39
C ALA A 167 6.02 -11.55 -9.88
N ASN A 168 6.12 -10.40 -9.20
CA ASN A 168 5.92 -10.27 -7.75
C ASN A 168 4.59 -9.62 -7.37
N HIS A 169 3.76 -9.23 -8.34
CA HIS A 169 2.50 -8.51 -8.09
C HIS A 169 1.36 -9.13 -8.90
N GLY A 170 0.22 -9.33 -8.27
CA GLY A 170 -0.98 -9.83 -8.96
C GLY A 170 -1.56 -8.79 -9.92
N ARG A 171 -1.40 -7.49 -9.60
CA ARG A 171 -1.87 -6.37 -10.41
C ARG A 171 -0.92 -5.19 -10.28
N ILE A 172 -0.66 -4.51 -11.38
CA ILE A 172 0.07 -3.23 -11.38
C ILE A 172 -0.84 -2.15 -11.97
N LEU A 173 -1.06 -1.07 -11.22
CA LEU A 173 -1.78 0.12 -11.66
C LEU A 173 -0.77 1.21 -12.04
N ILE A 174 -0.77 1.62 -13.30
CA ILE A 174 0.06 2.72 -13.80
C ILE A 174 -0.76 4.00 -13.75
N LEU A 175 -0.30 4.98 -12.99
CA LEU A 175 -0.94 6.27 -12.80
C LEU A 175 -0.09 7.40 -13.40
N ASN A 176 -0.74 8.23 -14.21
CA ASN A 176 -0.17 9.47 -14.74
C ASN A 176 -1.22 10.58 -14.75
N SER A 177 -0.87 11.76 -15.29
CA SER A 177 -1.77 12.91 -15.35
C SER A 177 -3.04 12.66 -16.18
N HIS A 178 -2.98 11.73 -17.14
CA HIS A 178 -4.10 11.45 -18.05
C HIS A 178 -5.18 10.58 -17.42
N CYS A 179 -4.82 9.73 -16.45
CA CYS A 179 -5.77 8.81 -15.81
C CYS A 179 -6.00 9.07 -14.31
N ALA A 180 -5.31 10.04 -13.71
CA ALA A 180 -5.35 10.26 -12.25
C ALA A 180 -6.75 10.55 -11.70
N LYS A 181 -7.63 11.17 -12.51
CA LYS A 181 -9.02 11.48 -12.12
C LYS A 181 -10.00 10.35 -12.39
N GLU A 182 -9.71 9.48 -13.35
CA GLU A 182 -10.63 8.45 -13.86
C GLU A 182 -10.10 7.02 -13.62
N SER A 183 -9.02 6.88 -12.86
CA SER A 183 -8.46 5.56 -12.57
C SER A 183 -9.41 4.76 -11.66
N THR A 184 -9.36 3.44 -11.83
CA THR A 184 -10.11 2.49 -10.99
C THR A 184 -9.66 2.51 -9.51
N GLY A 185 -8.53 3.15 -9.22
CA GLY A 185 -7.89 3.17 -7.91
C GLY A 185 -7.05 1.93 -7.62
N HIS A 186 -6.11 2.11 -6.69
CA HIS A 186 -5.16 1.06 -6.29
C HIS A 186 -5.89 -0.19 -5.77
N GLY A 187 -6.81 0.01 -4.86
CA GLY A 187 -7.43 -1.07 -4.12
C GLY A 187 -8.70 -1.68 -4.71
N SER A 188 -9.06 -1.34 -5.97
CA SER A 188 -10.33 -1.79 -6.56
C SER A 188 -10.12 -2.94 -7.54
N PRO A 189 -10.42 -4.19 -7.17
CA PRO A 189 -10.45 -5.28 -8.14
C PRO A 189 -11.67 -5.11 -9.07
N LEU A 190 -11.42 -5.16 -10.38
CA LEU A 190 -12.51 -5.17 -11.36
C LEU A 190 -12.95 -6.61 -11.67
N PRO A 191 -14.22 -6.83 -12.10
CA PRO A 191 -14.77 -8.17 -12.27
C PRO A 191 -13.98 -9.12 -13.17
N LEU A 192 -13.28 -8.65 -14.18
CA LEU A 192 -12.48 -9.48 -15.09
C LEU A 192 -10.99 -9.49 -14.75
N LEU A 193 -10.57 -8.81 -13.70
CA LEU A 193 -9.18 -8.78 -13.26
C LEU A 193 -8.89 -9.87 -12.25
N THR A 194 -7.68 -10.41 -12.30
CA THR A 194 -7.17 -11.29 -11.27
C THR A 194 -7.14 -10.57 -9.93
N HIS A 195 -7.74 -11.18 -8.90
CA HIS A 195 -7.59 -10.78 -7.51
C HIS A 195 -6.87 -11.89 -6.76
N GLY A 196 -5.59 -11.84 -6.76
CA GLY A 196 -4.65 -12.76 -6.18
C GLY A 196 -3.26 -12.30 -6.54
N GLY A 197 -2.25 -13.00 -6.12
CA GLY A 197 -0.87 -12.66 -6.44
C GLY A 197 0.09 -13.78 -6.08
N PRO A 198 1.37 -13.61 -6.43
CA PRO A 198 2.40 -14.61 -6.16
C PRO A 198 2.79 -14.65 -4.69
N GLY A 199 3.46 -15.71 -4.28
CA GLY A 199 4.07 -15.85 -2.97
C GLY A 199 3.09 -15.64 -1.83
N ARG A 200 3.44 -14.78 -0.89
CA ARG A 200 2.61 -14.50 0.29
C ARG A 200 1.26 -13.82 -0.01
N ALA A 201 1.07 -13.23 -1.18
CA ALA A 201 -0.21 -12.65 -1.56
C ALA A 201 -1.32 -13.70 -1.64
N GLY A 202 -0.98 -14.90 -2.11
CA GLY A 202 -1.92 -16.00 -2.20
C GLY A 202 -2.97 -15.84 -3.29
N GLY A 203 -3.82 -16.84 -3.38
CA GLY A 203 -4.83 -16.94 -4.43
C GLY A 203 -4.42 -17.89 -5.54
N GLY A 204 -5.34 -18.24 -6.42
CA GLY A 204 -5.09 -19.11 -7.56
C GLY A 204 -6.28 -20.02 -7.87
N GLU A 205 -6.16 -20.75 -8.97
CA GLU A 205 -7.14 -21.74 -9.40
C GLU A 205 -6.53 -23.13 -9.31
N GLU A 206 -7.06 -23.96 -8.44
CA GLU A 206 -6.66 -25.37 -8.29
C GLU A 206 -7.49 -26.26 -9.20
N MET A 207 -7.12 -26.34 -10.46
CA MET A 207 -7.87 -27.12 -11.45
C MET A 207 -6.91 -27.89 -12.36
N GLY A 208 -7.36 -29.03 -12.84
CA GLY A 208 -6.62 -29.81 -13.84
C GLY A 208 -6.63 -29.18 -15.24
N GLY A 209 -5.93 -29.78 -16.21
CA GLY A 209 -5.86 -29.33 -17.57
C GLY A 209 -5.18 -27.98 -17.74
N LYS A 210 -5.65 -27.18 -18.69
CA LYS A 210 -5.06 -25.87 -19.02
C LYS A 210 -5.08 -24.90 -17.83
N ARG A 211 -6.12 -24.91 -17.01
CA ARG A 211 -6.22 -24.04 -15.82
C ARG A 211 -5.18 -24.42 -14.78
N GLY A 212 -4.95 -25.71 -14.55
CA GLY A 212 -3.90 -26.18 -13.65
C GLY A 212 -2.51 -25.75 -14.11
N VAL A 213 -2.22 -25.85 -15.42
CA VAL A 213 -0.95 -25.34 -15.97
C VAL A 213 -0.83 -23.83 -15.77
N MET A 214 -1.89 -23.07 -16.01
CA MET A 214 -1.88 -21.63 -15.84
C MET A 214 -1.70 -21.19 -14.37
N HIS A 215 -2.03 -22.05 -13.42
CA HIS A 215 -1.77 -21.81 -12.01
C HIS A 215 -0.27 -21.68 -11.69
N TYR A 216 0.58 -22.42 -12.42
CA TYR A 216 2.03 -22.34 -12.29
C TYR A 216 2.67 -21.19 -13.07
N LEU A 217 1.86 -20.44 -13.81
CA LEU A 217 2.30 -19.27 -14.57
C LEU A 217 1.79 -18.02 -13.86
N GLN A 218 2.71 -17.12 -13.48
CA GLN A 218 2.33 -15.84 -12.91
C GLN A 218 1.63 -14.98 -13.95
N ARG A 219 0.42 -14.53 -13.62
CA ARG A 219 -0.34 -13.53 -14.38
C ARG A 219 -0.39 -12.23 -13.59
N THR A 220 -0.09 -11.13 -14.27
CA THR A 220 -0.18 -9.79 -13.69
C THR A 220 -1.11 -8.94 -14.53
N ALA A 221 -2.14 -8.34 -13.91
CA ALA A 221 -2.99 -7.38 -14.58
C ALA A 221 -2.32 -6.00 -14.58
N ILE A 222 -2.21 -5.40 -15.74
CA ILE A 222 -1.68 -4.05 -15.93
C ILE A 222 -2.85 -3.11 -16.18
N GLN A 223 -2.91 -2.01 -15.44
CA GLN A 223 -3.96 -1.00 -15.55
C GLN A 223 -3.32 0.37 -15.77
N GLY A 224 -3.90 1.18 -16.64
CA GLY A 224 -3.39 2.53 -16.92
C GLY A 224 -4.12 3.19 -18.07
N HIS A 225 -3.64 4.35 -18.48
CA HIS A 225 -4.11 5.00 -19.70
C HIS A 225 -3.79 4.14 -20.93
N PRO A 226 -4.65 4.04 -21.97
CA PRO A 226 -4.43 3.17 -23.13
C PRO A 226 -3.08 3.35 -23.79
N THR A 227 -2.60 4.59 -23.93
CA THR A 227 -1.28 4.86 -24.53
C THR A 227 -0.15 4.24 -23.70
N SER A 228 -0.18 4.42 -22.36
CA SER A 228 0.82 3.85 -21.45
C SER A 228 0.79 2.31 -21.49
N ILE A 229 -0.40 1.71 -21.50
CA ILE A 229 -0.52 0.25 -21.63
C ILE A 229 0.11 -0.24 -22.91
N THR A 230 -0.18 0.39 -24.05
CA THR A 230 0.41 0.01 -25.34
C THR A 230 1.93 0.11 -25.31
N GLN A 231 2.50 1.16 -24.74
CA GLN A 231 3.96 1.33 -24.64
C GLN A 231 4.64 0.29 -23.74
N VAL A 232 3.96 -0.13 -22.68
CA VAL A 232 4.49 -1.13 -21.73
C VAL A 232 4.41 -2.56 -22.28
N THR A 233 3.41 -2.86 -23.12
CA THR A 233 3.14 -4.23 -23.60
C THR A 233 3.70 -4.53 -25.00
N ASN A 234 4.19 -3.54 -25.72
CA ASN A 234 4.89 -3.67 -27.01
C ASN A 234 6.42 -3.50 -26.83
#